data_ba2778022bfb74119b3e9cfeb0b5d75d
#
_entry.id   ba2778022bfb74119b3e9cfeb0b5d75d
#
_cell.length_a   1.000
_cell.length_b   1.000
_cell.length_c   1.000
_cell.angle_alpha   90.00
_cell.angle_beta   90.00
_cell.angle_gamma   90.00
#
_symmetry.space_group_name_H-M   'P 1'
#
loop_
_entity.id
_entity.type
_entity.pdbx_description
1 polymer ?
#
loop_
_entity_poly.entity_id
_entity_poly.type
_entity_poly.pdbx_seq_one_letter_code
_entity_poly.pdbx_strand_id
1 'polypeptide(L)'
;MSQLAHVCIDHATIYCKNAAEMDRLFSTLGFYSRNRIHYMLPNSYFELYQPHSENETYAFFRSDAGLHSFIFWSDDIDDCYRRVVNAGYVTAMPVSDFSRPANHGDPRGIASFRGFYLQTPLLPVGETAVVQQMNPELIYPQKPYPHPNTAIAMDKMFLCVPAGKEKEAADTLGAFCAVVSEGRPERNCIRELEVASPDELLEKYAVRIDPERSSCAGIRLRVQDLDMLRVFVSGSELPWREEDGVITVDLSEQVNLFMQFAAI
;
A
#
# COMPACT_ATOMS: atom_id res chain seq x y z
N MET A 1 -8.44 18.25 3.90
CA MET A 1 -7.37 17.21 3.84
C MET A 1 -6.53 17.25 5.10
N SER A 2 -6.18 16.10 5.64
CA SER A 2 -5.28 15.95 6.79
C SER A 2 -4.05 15.16 6.37
N GLN A 3 -2.86 15.54 6.86
CA GLN A 3 -1.61 14.84 6.60
C GLN A 3 -1.06 14.24 7.87
N LEU A 4 -0.59 13.00 7.78
CA LEU A 4 0.15 12.30 8.83
C LEU A 4 1.57 12.07 8.33
N ALA A 5 2.55 12.42 9.14
CA ALA A 5 3.96 12.15 8.91
C ALA A 5 4.44 11.02 9.84
N HIS A 6 5.54 10.39 9.48
CA HIS A 6 6.17 9.31 10.25
C HIS A 6 5.34 8.03 10.41
N VAL A 7 4.62 7.65 9.36
CA VAL A 7 3.91 6.38 9.29
C VAL A 7 4.85 5.30 8.77
N CYS A 8 4.90 4.15 9.45
CA CYS A 8 5.78 3.05 9.08
C CYS A 8 4.99 1.96 8.36
N ILE A 9 4.70 2.16 7.07
CA ILE A 9 3.99 1.17 6.23
C ILE A 9 5.02 0.33 5.49
N ASP A 10 4.90 -0.98 5.65
CA ASP A 10 5.74 -1.99 4.99
C ASP A 10 5.36 -2.13 3.50
N HIS A 11 4.10 -2.40 3.23
CA HIS A 11 3.59 -2.59 1.88
C HIS A 11 2.10 -2.30 1.77
N ALA A 12 1.63 -2.27 0.53
CA ALA A 12 0.24 -2.10 0.17
C ALA A 12 -0.27 -3.27 -0.67
N THR A 13 -1.51 -3.71 -0.46
CA THR A 13 -2.12 -4.79 -1.23
C THR A 13 -3.31 -4.29 -2.03
N ILE A 14 -3.24 -4.47 -3.35
CA ILE A 14 -4.28 -4.13 -4.30
C ILE A 14 -5.06 -5.42 -4.63
N TYR A 15 -6.33 -5.47 -4.22
CA TYR A 15 -7.22 -6.58 -4.53
C TYR A 15 -7.74 -6.44 -5.96
N CYS A 16 -7.68 -7.52 -6.71
CA CYS A 16 -8.06 -7.57 -8.11
C CYS A 16 -9.01 -8.74 -8.38
N LYS A 17 -10.04 -8.52 -9.18
CA LYS A 17 -10.88 -9.60 -9.70
C LYS A 17 -10.08 -10.54 -10.61
N ASN A 18 -9.13 -9.99 -11.36
CA ASN A 18 -8.20 -10.70 -12.22
C ASN A 18 -6.80 -10.11 -12.07
N ALA A 19 -5.98 -10.68 -11.20
CA ALA A 19 -4.66 -10.18 -10.93
C ALA A 19 -3.69 -10.32 -12.13
N ALA A 20 -3.92 -11.28 -13.03
CA ALA A 20 -3.11 -11.42 -14.24
C ALA A 20 -3.41 -10.33 -15.28
N GLU A 21 -4.65 -9.89 -15.38
CA GLU A 21 -5.03 -8.75 -16.22
C GLU A 21 -4.48 -7.45 -15.67
N MET A 22 -4.59 -7.27 -14.35
CA MET A 22 -4.05 -6.11 -13.67
C MET A 22 -2.52 -6.04 -13.79
N ASP A 23 -1.82 -7.15 -13.66
CA ASP A 23 -0.36 -7.21 -13.83
C ASP A 23 0.05 -6.82 -15.27
N ARG A 24 -0.73 -7.21 -16.28
CA ARG A 24 -0.54 -6.72 -17.66
C ARG A 24 -0.75 -5.19 -17.77
N LEU A 25 -1.80 -4.67 -17.12
CA LEU A 25 -2.05 -3.22 -17.11
C LEU A 25 -0.89 -2.47 -16.45
N PHE A 26 -0.40 -2.92 -15.31
CA PHE A 26 0.77 -2.32 -14.66
C PHE A 26 2.05 -2.45 -15.54
N SER A 27 2.16 -3.52 -16.32
CA SER A 27 3.25 -3.66 -17.30
C SER A 27 3.18 -2.61 -18.40
N THR A 28 1.99 -2.19 -18.85
CA THR A 28 1.86 -1.08 -19.82
C THR A 28 2.29 0.26 -19.24
N LEU A 29 2.20 0.44 -17.92
CA LEU A 29 2.74 1.58 -17.18
C LEU A 29 4.24 1.47 -16.91
N GLY A 30 4.91 0.45 -17.46
CA GLY A 30 6.33 0.23 -17.31
C GLY A 30 6.75 -0.35 -15.96
N PHE A 31 5.84 -1.02 -15.25
CA PHE A 31 6.22 -1.76 -14.07
C PHE A 31 6.72 -3.16 -14.42
N TYR A 32 7.77 -3.59 -13.76
CA TYR A 32 8.20 -4.97 -13.73
C TYR A 32 7.73 -5.60 -12.42
N SER A 33 7.11 -6.76 -12.49
CA SER A 33 6.69 -7.52 -11.31
C SER A 33 7.42 -8.85 -11.20
N ARG A 34 7.50 -9.39 -10.00
CA ARG A 34 7.87 -10.77 -9.75
C ARG A 34 6.81 -11.42 -8.86
N ASN A 35 6.11 -12.39 -9.38
CA ASN A 35 4.96 -12.99 -8.73
C ASN A 35 3.89 -11.95 -8.32
N ARG A 36 3.64 -10.95 -9.20
CA ARG A 36 2.69 -9.86 -8.98
C ARG A 36 3.07 -8.92 -7.82
N ILE A 37 4.32 -8.93 -7.40
CA ILE A 37 4.87 -8.00 -6.42
C ILE A 37 5.76 -6.99 -7.14
N HIS A 38 5.50 -5.71 -6.90
CA HIS A 38 6.21 -4.58 -7.46
C HIS A 38 7.08 -3.96 -6.36
N TYR A 39 8.36 -4.28 -6.38
CA TYR A 39 9.27 -3.91 -5.31
C TYR A 39 9.78 -2.50 -5.45
N MET A 40 9.78 -1.78 -4.33
CA MET A 40 10.27 -0.42 -4.21
C MET A 40 11.38 -0.34 -3.15
N LEU A 41 12.28 0.62 -3.30
CA LEU A 41 13.27 0.94 -2.28
C LEU A 41 12.74 2.00 -1.30
N PRO A 42 13.31 2.06 -0.14
CA PRO A 42 13.99 0.99 0.55
C PRO A 42 12.97 0.16 1.35
N ASN A 43 12.88 -1.11 1.14
CA ASN A 43 12.07 -2.02 1.95
C ASN A 43 10.55 -1.79 1.88
N SER A 44 10.02 -1.55 0.69
CA SER A 44 8.57 -1.49 0.45
C SER A 44 8.19 -2.17 -0.86
N TYR A 45 6.93 -2.44 -1.03
CA TYR A 45 6.35 -2.94 -2.27
C TYR A 45 4.85 -2.71 -2.29
N PHE A 46 4.25 -2.83 -3.46
CA PHE A 46 2.83 -3.11 -3.56
C PHE A 46 2.63 -4.43 -4.30
N GLU A 47 1.58 -5.14 -3.96
CA GLU A 47 1.26 -6.42 -4.56
C GLU A 47 -0.16 -6.45 -5.11
N LEU A 48 -0.34 -7.26 -6.15
CA LEU A 48 -1.64 -7.55 -6.73
C LEU A 48 -2.13 -8.89 -6.19
N TYR A 49 -3.22 -8.86 -5.46
CA TYR A 49 -3.80 -10.04 -4.84
C TYR A 49 -5.17 -10.36 -5.47
N GLN A 50 -5.37 -11.61 -5.80
CA GLN A 50 -6.66 -12.14 -6.23
C GLN A 50 -7.14 -13.13 -5.18
N PRO A 51 -8.23 -12.84 -4.45
CA PRO A 51 -8.83 -13.80 -3.52
C PRO A 51 -9.21 -15.10 -4.25
N HIS A 52 -8.89 -16.25 -3.67
CA HIS A 52 -9.09 -17.55 -4.32
C HIS A 52 -10.54 -18.06 -4.26
N SER A 53 -11.35 -17.61 -3.32
CA SER A 53 -12.78 -17.91 -3.26
C SER A 53 -13.52 -17.01 -2.27
N GLU A 54 -14.85 -16.91 -2.43
CA GLU A 54 -15.74 -16.23 -1.48
C GLU A 54 -15.75 -16.87 -0.08
N ASN A 55 -15.15 -18.05 0.08
CA ASN A 55 -15.10 -18.83 1.33
C ASN A 55 -13.77 -18.75 2.07
N GLU A 56 -12.79 -18.01 1.58
CA GLU A 56 -11.56 -17.85 2.35
C GLU A 56 -11.79 -16.93 3.54
N THR A 57 -11.93 -17.51 4.60
CA THR A 57 -11.76 -17.40 6.05
C THR A 57 -11.63 -16.00 6.69
N TYR A 58 -11.60 -14.93 5.94
CA TYR A 58 -11.55 -13.59 6.48
C TYR A 58 -12.79 -12.83 6.02
N ALA A 59 -13.86 -12.94 6.81
CA ALA A 59 -15.15 -12.27 6.55
C ALA A 59 -15.06 -10.74 6.45
N PHE A 60 -13.89 -10.16 6.68
CA PHE A 60 -13.60 -8.74 6.52
C PHE A 60 -12.96 -8.41 5.15
N PHE A 61 -12.56 -9.42 4.37
CA PHE A 61 -12.14 -9.22 2.99
C PHE A 61 -13.36 -8.98 2.11
N ARG A 62 -13.65 -7.73 1.83
CA ARG A 62 -14.61 -7.43 0.79
C ARG A 62 -13.99 -7.73 -0.57
N SER A 63 -14.75 -8.39 -1.44
CA SER A 63 -14.34 -8.86 -2.76
C SER A 63 -14.21 -7.76 -3.83
N ASP A 64 -14.37 -6.51 -3.46
CA ASP A 64 -14.30 -5.39 -4.39
C ASP A 64 -12.86 -5.08 -4.77
N ALA A 65 -12.62 -4.84 -6.06
CA ALA A 65 -11.31 -4.43 -6.53
C ALA A 65 -10.92 -3.05 -5.95
N GLY A 66 -9.68 -2.93 -5.46
CA GLY A 66 -9.19 -1.69 -4.87
C GLY A 66 -7.92 -1.89 -4.04
N LEU A 67 -7.36 -0.80 -3.55
CA LEU A 67 -6.28 -0.84 -2.58
C LEU A 67 -6.88 -1.06 -1.19
N HIS A 68 -6.89 -2.30 -0.73
CA HIS A 68 -7.64 -2.70 0.46
C HIS A 68 -6.84 -2.74 1.75
N SER A 69 -5.53 -2.91 1.68
CA SER A 69 -4.74 -3.00 2.89
C SER A 69 -3.47 -2.18 2.82
N PHE A 70 -3.13 -1.61 3.95
CA PHE A 70 -1.80 -1.12 4.24
C PHE A 70 -1.30 -1.83 5.49
N ILE A 71 -0.10 -2.38 5.35
CA ILE A 71 0.49 -3.23 6.34
C ILE A 71 1.58 -2.43 7.05
N PHE A 72 1.44 -2.25 8.36
CA PHE A 72 2.45 -1.59 9.17
C PHE A 72 3.62 -2.53 9.44
N TRP A 73 4.79 -1.95 9.55
CA TRP A 73 5.99 -2.67 9.90
C TRP A 73 6.30 -2.60 11.40
N SER A 74 6.83 -3.69 11.95
CA SER A 74 7.44 -3.73 13.27
C SER A 74 8.75 -4.52 13.23
N ASP A 75 9.72 -4.16 14.06
CA ASP A 75 10.98 -4.90 14.27
C ASP A 75 10.89 -5.91 15.41
N ASP A 76 9.85 -5.78 16.27
CA ASP A 76 9.50 -6.70 17.35
C ASP A 76 7.99 -6.84 17.42
N ILE A 77 7.49 -7.85 16.73
CA ILE A 77 6.05 -8.05 16.58
C ILE A 77 5.37 -8.44 17.89
N ASP A 78 6.06 -9.16 18.77
CA ASP A 78 5.50 -9.59 20.04
C ASP A 78 5.32 -8.42 21.01
N ASP A 79 6.28 -7.49 21.02
CA ASP A 79 6.17 -6.25 21.77
C ASP A 79 5.13 -5.31 21.17
N CYS A 80 5.12 -5.14 19.88
CA CYS A 80 4.11 -4.36 19.17
C CYS A 80 2.69 -4.89 19.45
N TYR A 81 2.49 -6.20 19.36
CA TYR A 81 1.20 -6.83 19.68
C TYR A 81 0.74 -6.50 21.10
N ARG A 82 1.63 -6.62 22.10
CA ARG A 82 1.30 -6.28 23.50
C ARG A 82 0.90 -4.81 23.63
N ARG A 83 1.62 -3.88 22.99
CA ARG A 83 1.28 -2.45 23.01
C ARG A 83 -0.07 -2.18 22.35
N VAL A 84 -0.35 -2.79 21.21
CA VAL A 84 -1.63 -2.65 20.48
C VAL A 84 -2.78 -3.14 21.32
N VAL A 85 -2.67 -4.32 21.93
CA VAL A 85 -3.70 -4.86 22.82
C VAL A 85 -3.88 -4.02 24.09
N ASN A 86 -2.79 -3.56 24.71
CA ASN A 86 -2.83 -2.70 25.89
C ASN A 86 -3.44 -1.32 25.59
N ALA A 87 -3.31 -0.84 24.37
CA ALA A 87 -3.96 0.41 23.91
C ALA A 87 -5.46 0.22 23.60
N GLY A 88 -5.99 -0.99 23.76
CA GLY A 88 -7.42 -1.30 23.61
C GLY A 88 -7.84 -1.73 22.20
N TYR A 89 -6.91 -1.94 21.28
CA TYR A 89 -7.24 -2.47 19.96
C TYR A 89 -7.52 -3.97 20.02
N VAL A 90 -8.56 -4.40 19.30
CA VAL A 90 -8.93 -5.81 19.20
C VAL A 90 -8.29 -6.43 17.97
N THR A 91 -7.58 -7.53 18.17
CA THR A 91 -6.93 -8.28 17.09
C THR A 91 -7.80 -9.44 16.62
N ALA A 92 -7.82 -9.70 15.32
CA ALA A 92 -8.58 -10.81 14.73
C ALA A 92 -7.92 -12.17 15.03
N MET A 93 -6.61 -12.16 15.29
CA MET A 93 -5.82 -13.36 15.58
C MET A 93 -4.59 -12.97 16.43
N PRO A 94 -4.02 -13.90 17.19
CA PRO A 94 -2.71 -13.69 17.82
C PRO A 94 -1.61 -13.53 16.76
N VAL A 95 -0.41 -13.13 17.19
CA VAL A 95 0.75 -13.14 16.31
C VAL A 95 0.92 -14.53 15.72
N SER A 96 0.98 -14.59 14.40
CA SER A 96 1.06 -15.84 13.63
C SER A 96 2.25 -15.82 12.67
N ASP A 97 2.76 -17.01 12.36
CA ASP A 97 3.85 -17.20 11.43
C ASP A 97 3.31 -17.41 10.02
N PHE A 98 3.91 -16.74 9.06
CA PHE A 98 3.59 -16.84 7.65
C PHE A 98 4.86 -17.09 6.85
N SER A 99 4.72 -17.76 5.71
CA SER A 99 5.85 -17.98 4.80
C SER A 99 5.39 -18.14 3.36
N ARG A 100 6.27 -17.81 2.45
CA ARG A 100 6.10 -18.03 1.01
C ARG A 100 7.45 -18.30 0.34
N PRO A 101 7.49 -18.85 -0.86
CA PRO A 101 8.73 -18.90 -1.63
C PRO A 101 9.35 -17.50 -1.78
N ALA A 102 10.67 -17.42 -1.63
CA ALA A 102 11.38 -16.17 -1.77
C ALA A 102 11.37 -15.68 -3.23
N ASN A 103 11.23 -14.37 -3.40
CA ASN A 103 11.34 -13.74 -4.71
C ASN A 103 12.76 -13.22 -5.00
N HIS A 104 13.61 -13.12 -3.98
CA HIS A 104 14.98 -12.62 -4.05
C HIS A 104 15.94 -13.58 -3.37
N GLY A 105 17.24 -13.41 -3.64
CA GLY A 105 18.29 -14.25 -3.04
C GLY A 105 18.27 -15.69 -3.55
N ASP A 106 18.38 -16.66 -2.65
CA ASP A 106 18.34 -18.09 -3.02
C ASP A 106 16.94 -18.44 -3.59
N PRO A 107 16.87 -18.97 -4.81
CA PRO A 107 15.60 -19.36 -5.43
C PRO A 107 14.88 -20.49 -4.70
N ARG A 108 15.56 -21.20 -3.78
CA ARG A 108 14.96 -22.20 -2.89
C ARG A 108 14.65 -21.64 -1.51
N GLY A 109 14.90 -20.35 -1.30
CA GLY A 109 14.68 -19.69 -0.03
C GLY A 109 13.19 -19.60 0.29
N ILE A 110 12.88 -19.55 1.57
CA ILE A 110 11.53 -19.31 2.08
C ILE A 110 11.55 -17.96 2.80
N ALA A 111 10.84 -17.01 2.24
CA ALA A 111 10.56 -15.75 2.91
C ALA A 111 9.61 -16.00 4.07
N SER A 112 10.00 -15.58 5.27
CA SER A 112 9.25 -15.78 6.50
C SER A 112 8.93 -14.46 7.16
N PHE A 113 7.72 -14.34 7.68
CA PHE A 113 7.25 -13.16 8.39
C PHE A 113 6.26 -13.55 9.47
N ARG A 114 6.15 -12.69 10.47
CA ARG A 114 5.20 -12.82 11.57
C ARG A 114 4.30 -11.60 11.59
N GLY A 115 3.04 -11.77 11.95
CA GLY A 115 2.12 -10.64 11.94
C GLY A 115 0.80 -10.93 12.63
N PHE A 116 0.00 -9.89 12.72
CA PHE A 116 -1.39 -9.96 13.19
C PHE A 116 -2.25 -8.95 12.46
N TYR A 117 -3.55 -9.21 12.43
CA TYR A 117 -4.57 -8.32 11.87
C TYR A 117 -5.43 -7.72 12.97
N LEU A 118 -5.88 -6.49 12.79
CA LEU A 118 -6.94 -5.93 13.63
C LEU A 118 -8.28 -6.56 13.25
N GLN A 119 -9.10 -6.84 14.26
CA GLN A 119 -10.47 -7.33 14.05
C GLN A 119 -11.38 -6.24 13.50
N THR A 120 -11.20 -5.00 14.00
CA THR A 120 -11.90 -3.82 13.49
C THR A 120 -10.93 -2.99 12.69
N PRO A 121 -11.15 -2.80 11.39
CA PRO A 121 -10.32 -1.93 10.59
C PRO A 121 -10.29 -0.51 11.16
N LEU A 122 -9.16 0.18 11.00
CA LEU A 122 -9.01 1.59 11.41
C LEU A 122 -9.77 2.54 10.50
N LEU A 123 -10.12 2.08 9.33
CA LEU A 123 -10.85 2.83 8.30
C LEU A 123 -12.14 2.10 7.96
N PRO A 124 -13.14 2.78 7.42
CA PRO A 124 -14.44 2.19 7.08
C PRO A 124 -14.34 0.98 6.16
N VAL A 125 -13.43 1.00 5.19
CA VAL A 125 -13.20 -0.09 4.25
C VAL A 125 -11.71 -0.32 4.06
N GLY A 126 -11.26 -1.52 4.35
CA GLY A 126 -9.86 -1.94 4.23
C GLY A 126 -9.39 -2.73 5.45
N GLU A 127 -8.21 -3.25 5.35
CA GLU A 127 -7.58 -4.03 6.40
C GLU A 127 -6.45 -3.26 7.05
N THR A 128 -6.19 -3.62 8.29
CA THR A 128 -5.02 -3.14 9.01
C THR A 128 -4.28 -4.33 9.60
N ALA A 129 -3.03 -4.48 9.26
CA ALA A 129 -2.15 -5.48 9.83
C ALA A 129 -0.81 -4.87 10.24
N VAL A 130 -0.08 -5.60 11.07
CA VAL A 130 1.30 -5.31 11.42
C VAL A 130 2.14 -6.54 11.11
N VAL A 131 3.30 -6.35 10.50
CA VAL A 131 4.21 -7.43 10.11
C VAL A 131 5.63 -7.16 10.58
N GLN A 132 6.32 -8.25 10.96
CA GLN A 132 7.76 -8.31 11.11
C GLN A 132 8.32 -9.27 10.05
N GLN A 133 9.23 -8.78 9.23
CA GLN A 133 9.94 -9.59 8.25
C GLN A 133 11.09 -10.31 8.94
N MET A 134 11.08 -11.64 8.95
CA MET A 134 12.07 -12.45 9.68
C MET A 134 13.38 -12.62 8.91
N ASN A 135 13.32 -12.60 7.58
CA ASN A 135 14.47 -12.67 6.68
C ASN A 135 14.31 -11.66 5.52
N PRO A 136 14.48 -10.36 5.84
CA PRO A 136 14.17 -9.26 4.91
C PRO A 136 15.00 -9.31 3.61
N GLU A 137 16.17 -9.94 3.62
CA GLU A 137 17.01 -10.12 2.43
C GLU A 137 16.38 -11.05 1.38
N LEU A 138 15.45 -11.92 1.78
CA LEU A 138 14.65 -12.78 0.88
C LEU A 138 13.35 -12.11 0.42
N ILE A 139 13.01 -10.96 1.00
CA ILE A 139 11.77 -10.24 0.76
C ILE A 139 12.03 -8.97 -0.05
N TYR A 140 13.03 -8.18 0.34
CA TYR A 140 13.32 -6.90 -0.29
C TYR A 140 14.57 -6.93 -1.16
N PRO A 141 14.54 -6.30 -2.34
CA PRO A 141 15.74 -6.17 -3.16
C PRO A 141 16.76 -5.24 -2.50
N GLN A 142 18.03 -5.59 -2.63
CA GLN A 142 19.14 -4.77 -2.15
C GLN A 142 19.52 -3.64 -3.13
N LYS A 143 18.96 -3.67 -4.33
CA LYS A 143 19.18 -2.69 -5.42
C LYS A 143 17.84 -2.29 -6.00
N PRO A 144 17.77 -1.10 -6.66
CA PRO A 144 16.56 -0.70 -7.35
C PRO A 144 16.05 -1.80 -8.27
N TYR A 145 14.76 -2.05 -8.22
CA TYR A 145 14.12 -3.02 -9.10
C TYR A 145 14.08 -2.43 -10.53
N PRO A 146 14.27 -3.24 -11.56
CA PRO A 146 14.43 -2.73 -12.91
C PRO A 146 13.08 -2.36 -13.56
N HIS A 147 12.35 -1.41 -12.95
CA HIS A 147 11.15 -0.88 -13.56
C HIS A 147 11.49 -0.02 -14.77
N PRO A 148 11.01 -0.36 -15.99
CA PRO A 148 11.21 0.47 -17.18
C PRO A 148 10.74 1.92 -17.02
N ASN A 149 9.71 2.17 -16.21
CA ASN A 149 9.22 3.52 -15.89
C ASN A 149 10.07 4.26 -14.86
N THR A 150 11.20 3.68 -14.45
CA THR A 150 12.17 4.23 -13.49
C THR A 150 11.64 4.47 -12.07
N ALA A 151 10.51 3.89 -11.68
CA ALA A 151 10.00 3.93 -10.32
C ALA A 151 10.94 3.20 -9.37
N ILE A 152 11.26 3.84 -8.23
CA ILE A 152 12.23 3.28 -7.28
C ILE A 152 11.77 3.27 -5.84
N ALA A 153 10.86 4.14 -5.45
CA ALA A 153 10.41 4.23 -4.06
C ALA A 153 8.92 4.58 -4.00
N MET A 154 8.27 4.14 -2.92
CA MET A 154 6.92 4.54 -2.56
C MET A 154 7.02 5.40 -1.29
N ASP A 155 6.56 6.65 -1.35
CA ASP A 155 6.75 7.60 -0.25
C ASP A 155 5.46 8.12 0.37
N LYS A 156 4.32 7.94 -0.31
CA LYS A 156 3.04 8.45 0.17
C LYS A 156 1.88 7.53 -0.20
N MET A 157 0.92 7.44 0.71
CA MET A 157 -0.39 6.84 0.44
C MET A 157 -1.49 7.89 0.58
N PHE A 158 -2.57 7.67 -0.15
CA PHE A 158 -3.78 8.49 -0.11
C PHE A 158 -4.95 7.66 0.39
N LEU A 159 -5.71 8.25 1.28
CA LEU A 159 -6.89 7.63 1.86
C LEU A 159 -8.11 8.47 1.49
N CYS A 160 -9.20 7.79 1.16
CA CYS A 160 -10.50 8.39 0.86
C CYS A 160 -11.50 7.96 1.92
N VAL A 161 -12.12 8.93 2.56
CA VAL A 161 -13.14 8.68 3.57
C VAL A 161 -14.37 9.56 3.27
N PRO A 162 -15.57 9.20 3.77
CA PRO A 162 -16.75 10.05 3.61
C PRO A 162 -16.49 11.47 4.09
N ALA A 163 -17.07 12.45 3.38
CA ALA A 163 -16.91 13.87 3.68
C ALA A 163 -17.23 14.18 5.16
N GLY A 164 -16.37 14.97 5.80
CA GLY A 164 -16.47 15.32 7.21
C GLY A 164 -15.86 14.28 8.17
N LYS A 165 -15.31 13.18 7.67
CA LYS A 165 -14.63 12.14 8.46
C LYS A 165 -13.10 12.20 8.37
N GLU A 166 -12.53 13.13 7.62
CA GLU A 166 -11.11 13.22 7.33
C GLU A 166 -10.28 13.39 8.61
N LYS A 167 -10.75 14.28 9.51
CA LYS A 167 -10.05 14.50 10.78
C LYS A 167 -10.14 13.29 11.71
N GLU A 168 -11.32 12.69 11.85
CA GLU A 168 -11.54 11.49 12.68
C GLU A 168 -10.65 10.35 12.21
N ALA A 169 -10.59 10.10 10.89
CA ALA A 169 -9.75 9.06 10.30
C ALA A 169 -8.25 9.35 10.51
N ALA A 170 -7.82 10.60 10.31
CA ALA A 170 -6.43 11.00 10.55
C ALA A 170 -6.05 10.85 12.03
N ASP A 171 -6.89 11.27 12.96
CA ASP A 171 -6.64 11.13 14.40
C ASP A 171 -6.55 9.64 14.80
N THR A 172 -7.45 8.79 14.29
CA THR A 172 -7.46 7.34 14.55
C THR A 172 -6.19 6.67 14.05
N LEU A 173 -5.80 6.97 12.81
CA LEU A 173 -4.57 6.44 12.23
C LEU A 173 -3.33 6.95 12.95
N GLY A 174 -3.28 8.24 13.28
CA GLY A 174 -2.18 8.84 14.02
C GLY A 174 -1.98 8.19 15.39
N ALA A 175 -3.07 7.92 16.11
CA ALA A 175 -3.03 7.22 17.39
C ALA A 175 -2.49 5.78 17.24
N PHE A 176 -2.94 5.05 16.22
CA PHE A 176 -2.43 3.70 15.95
C PHE A 176 -0.96 3.71 15.55
N CYS A 177 -0.57 4.62 14.65
CA CYS A 177 0.83 4.78 14.24
C CYS A 177 1.75 5.04 15.44
N ALA A 178 1.32 5.90 16.38
CA ALA A 178 2.08 6.16 17.60
C ALA A 178 2.29 4.89 18.44
N VAL A 179 1.26 4.05 18.58
CA VAL A 179 1.37 2.78 19.31
C VAL A 179 2.31 1.79 18.60
N VAL A 180 2.21 1.68 17.26
CA VAL A 180 3.05 0.74 16.48
C VAL A 180 4.51 1.17 16.48
N SER A 181 4.78 2.48 16.37
CA SER A 181 6.14 3.02 16.23
C SER A 181 6.81 3.44 17.55
N GLU A 182 6.16 3.26 18.70
CA GLU A 182 6.66 3.74 19.99
C GLU A 182 8.11 3.32 20.28
N GLY A 183 8.96 4.34 20.51
CA GLY A 183 10.36 4.15 20.91
C GLY A 183 11.27 3.55 19.85
N ARG A 184 10.84 3.48 18.59
CA ARG A 184 11.55 2.76 17.53
C ARG A 184 12.16 3.71 16.50
N PRO A 185 13.35 3.38 15.96
CA PRO A 185 13.96 4.19 14.94
C PRO A 185 13.10 4.21 13.67
N GLU A 186 13.07 5.36 13.03
CA GLU A 186 12.46 5.50 11.71
C GLU A 186 13.08 4.50 10.73
N ARG A 187 12.26 3.62 10.19
CA ARG A 187 12.64 2.83 9.04
C ARG A 187 12.29 3.59 7.77
N ASN A 188 13.09 3.42 6.75
CA ASN A 188 12.78 3.93 5.41
C ASN A 188 11.62 3.12 4.82
N CYS A 189 10.42 3.60 5.00
CA CYS A 189 9.16 3.05 4.50
C CYS A 189 8.27 4.22 4.04
N ILE A 190 7.04 3.94 3.67
CA ILE A 190 6.07 4.99 3.34
C ILE A 190 5.90 5.88 4.57
N ARG A 191 6.13 7.18 4.41
CA ARG A 191 6.20 8.14 5.51
C ARG A 191 5.02 9.07 5.60
N GLU A 192 4.27 9.22 4.52
CA GLU A 192 3.18 10.18 4.44
C GLU A 192 1.86 9.47 4.18
N LEU A 193 0.84 9.85 4.94
CA LEU A 193 -0.55 9.55 4.62
C LEU A 193 -1.29 10.86 4.41
N GLU A 194 -2.05 10.95 3.34
CA GLU A 194 -3.01 12.03 3.11
C GLU A 194 -4.42 11.48 3.19
N VAL A 195 -5.25 12.07 4.06
CA VAL A 195 -6.66 11.69 4.23
C VAL A 195 -7.51 12.78 3.60
N ALA A 196 -8.37 12.41 2.69
CA ALA A 196 -9.23 13.31 1.93
C ALA A 196 -10.64 12.74 1.73
N SER A 197 -11.60 13.60 1.45
CA SER A 197 -12.91 13.22 0.94
C SER A 197 -12.87 12.98 -0.58
N PRO A 198 -13.90 12.31 -1.16
CA PRO A 198 -14.01 12.17 -2.61
C PRO A 198 -13.96 13.49 -3.36
N ASP A 199 -14.63 14.53 -2.83
CA ASP A 199 -14.66 15.86 -3.46
C ASP A 199 -13.29 16.54 -3.44
N GLU A 200 -12.54 16.42 -2.33
CA GLU A 200 -11.18 16.94 -2.22
C GLU A 200 -10.21 16.20 -3.18
N LEU A 201 -10.36 14.88 -3.36
CA LEU A 201 -9.56 14.12 -4.33
C LEU A 201 -9.90 14.52 -5.78
N LEU A 202 -11.19 14.73 -6.05
CA LEU A 202 -11.63 15.19 -7.37
C LEU A 202 -11.12 16.60 -7.67
N GLU A 203 -11.23 17.53 -6.74
CA GLU A 203 -10.75 18.90 -6.91
C GLU A 203 -9.24 18.97 -7.12
N LYS A 204 -8.48 18.26 -6.29
CA LYS A 204 -7.03 18.36 -6.28
C LYS A 204 -6.35 17.47 -7.32
N TYR A 205 -6.86 16.26 -7.53
CA TYR A 205 -6.19 15.25 -8.36
C TYR A 205 -6.99 14.84 -9.60
N ALA A 206 -8.21 15.37 -9.77
CA ALA A 206 -9.16 15.02 -10.83
C ALA A 206 -9.46 13.51 -10.92
N VAL A 207 -9.46 12.81 -9.77
CA VAL A 207 -9.75 11.37 -9.67
C VAL A 207 -11.04 11.14 -8.90
N ARG A 208 -11.81 10.13 -9.30
CA ARG A 208 -13.08 9.77 -8.66
C ARG A 208 -12.90 8.46 -7.91
N ILE A 209 -12.74 8.55 -6.60
CA ILE A 209 -12.59 7.40 -5.70
C ILE A 209 -13.87 7.18 -4.93
N ASP A 210 -14.31 5.94 -4.87
CA ASP A 210 -15.46 5.51 -4.09
C ASP A 210 -14.99 4.99 -2.72
N PRO A 211 -15.24 5.73 -1.62
CA PRO A 211 -14.79 5.34 -0.28
C PRO A 211 -15.54 4.11 0.26
N GLU A 212 -16.68 3.73 -0.34
CA GLU A 212 -17.42 2.52 0.06
C GLU A 212 -16.78 1.25 -0.51
N ARG A 213 -16.02 1.38 -1.60
CA ARG A 213 -15.26 0.26 -2.18
C ARG A 213 -13.92 0.04 -1.47
N SER A 214 -13.22 1.12 -1.16
CA SER A 214 -11.95 1.08 -0.42
C SER A 214 -11.64 2.45 0.17
N SER A 215 -11.18 2.47 1.42
CA SER A 215 -10.64 3.69 2.03
C SER A 215 -9.21 4.01 1.59
N CYS A 216 -8.49 3.05 1.00
CA CYS A 216 -7.17 3.31 0.42
C CYS A 216 -7.37 3.75 -1.05
N ALA A 217 -6.97 4.98 -1.36
CA ALA A 217 -7.31 5.64 -2.62
C ALA A 217 -6.16 5.72 -3.61
N GLY A 218 -4.93 5.74 -3.15
CA GLY A 218 -3.79 5.95 -4.03
C GLY A 218 -2.44 5.75 -3.37
N ILE A 219 -1.42 5.69 -4.23
CA ILE A 219 0.00 5.64 -3.83
C ILE A 219 0.80 6.65 -4.64
N ARG A 220 1.85 7.23 -4.02
CA ARG A 220 2.83 8.04 -4.75
C ARG A 220 4.16 7.33 -4.81
N LEU A 221 4.71 7.30 -6.02
CA LEU A 221 6.00 6.70 -6.33
C LEU A 221 7.00 7.78 -6.71
N ARG A 222 8.25 7.57 -6.31
CA ARG A 222 9.39 8.37 -6.77
C ARG A 222 10.01 7.71 -7.99
N VAL A 223 10.27 8.50 -9.00
CA VAL A 223 10.88 8.07 -10.27
C VAL A 223 12.19 8.80 -10.50
N GLN A 224 13.12 8.13 -11.15
CA GLN A 224 14.41 8.73 -11.53
C GLN A 224 14.30 9.60 -12.76
N ASP A 225 13.36 9.28 -13.67
CA ASP A 225 13.21 9.94 -14.96
C ASP A 225 11.72 10.08 -15.32
N LEU A 226 11.19 11.30 -15.22
CA LEU A 226 9.80 11.60 -15.58
C LEU A 226 9.57 11.54 -17.12
N ASP A 227 10.59 11.77 -17.94
CA ASP A 227 10.45 11.69 -19.39
C ASP A 227 10.24 10.25 -19.82
N MET A 228 10.99 9.32 -19.23
CA MET A 228 10.74 7.88 -19.43
C MET A 228 9.34 7.48 -18.97
N LEU A 229 8.90 7.95 -17.81
CA LEU A 229 7.54 7.68 -17.35
C LEU A 229 6.47 8.21 -18.32
N ARG A 230 6.63 9.44 -18.85
CA ARG A 230 5.69 10.02 -19.84
C ARG A 230 5.48 9.14 -21.05
N VAL A 231 6.52 8.43 -21.50
CA VAL A 231 6.41 7.49 -22.63
C VAL A 231 5.42 6.37 -22.28
N PHE A 232 5.52 5.80 -21.09
CA PHE A 232 4.63 4.70 -20.65
C PHE A 232 3.20 5.18 -20.45
N VAL A 233 2.99 6.28 -19.70
CA VAL A 233 1.63 6.75 -19.41
C VAL A 233 0.91 7.23 -20.68
N SER A 234 1.62 7.86 -21.62
CA SER A 234 1.05 8.28 -22.90
C SER A 234 0.65 7.09 -23.79
N GLY A 235 1.30 5.94 -23.64
CA GLY A 235 0.99 4.71 -24.37
C GLY A 235 -0.05 3.80 -23.69
N SER A 236 -0.50 4.14 -22.47
CA SER A 236 -1.30 3.22 -21.64
C SER A 236 -2.81 3.28 -21.86
N GLU A 237 -3.34 4.22 -22.62
CA GLU A 237 -4.77 4.52 -22.78
C GLU A 237 -5.50 4.89 -21.46
N LEU A 238 -4.79 4.99 -20.34
CA LEU A 238 -5.35 5.42 -19.05
C LEU A 238 -5.46 6.95 -18.99
N PRO A 239 -6.45 7.51 -18.31
CA PRO A 239 -6.49 8.93 -18.03
C PRO A 239 -5.29 9.32 -17.16
N TRP A 240 -4.57 10.34 -17.59
CA TRP A 240 -3.48 10.90 -16.83
C TRP A 240 -3.35 12.41 -17.01
N ARG A 241 -2.72 13.06 -16.05
CA ARG A 241 -2.39 14.47 -16.12
C ARG A 241 -1.04 14.74 -15.46
N GLU A 242 -0.46 15.85 -15.78
CA GLU A 242 0.74 16.36 -15.13
C GLU A 242 0.49 17.77 -14.60
N GLU A 243 0.87 18.02 -13.36
CA GLU A 243 0.77 19.29 -12.69
C GLU A 243 1.94 19.44 -11.71
N ASP A 244 2.63 20.57 -11.76
CA ASP A 244 3.78 20.89 -10.89
C ASP A 244 4.86 19.78 -10.84
N GLY A 245 5.11 19.10 -11.97
CA GLY A 245 6.10 18.02 -12.05
C GLY A 245 5.67 16.71 -11.38
N VAL A 246 4.37 16.56 -11.11
CA VAL A 246 3.76 15.32 -10.62
C VAL A 246 2.82 14.78 -11.69
N ILE A 247 3.03 13.54 -12.09
CA ILE A 247 2.13 12.83 -13.00
C ILE A 247 1.13 12.02 -12.16
N THR A 248 -0.16 12.23 -12.40
CA THR A 248 -1.26 11.46 -11.78
C THR A 248 -1.90 10.59 -12.86
N VAL A 249 -1.97 9.28 -12.63
CA VAL A 249 -2.64 8.29 -13.47
C VAL A 249 -3.88 7.80 -12.74
N ASP A 250 -5.04 7.89 -13.42
CA ASP A 250 -6.32 7.46 -12.87
C ASP A 250 -6.59 5.99 -13.23
N LEU A 251 -6.72 5.16 -12.21
CA LEU A 251 -7.06 3.74 -12.26
C LEU A 251 -8.40 3.47 -11.56
N SER A 252 -9.20 4.52 -11.31
CA SER A 252 -10.40 4.41 -10.49
C SER A 252 -11.46 3.47 -11.09
N GLU A 253 -11.58 3.42 -12.41
CA GLU A 253 -12.50 2.49 -13.09
C GLU A 253 -12.05 1.04 -12.96
N GLN A 254 -10.75 0.77 -13.01
CA GLN A 254 -10.18 -0.58 -12.97
C GLN A 254 -10.13 -1.14 -11.54
N VAL A 255 -9.58 -0.37 -10.61
CA VAL A 255 -9.28 -0.84 -9.25
C VAL A 255 -9.56 0.20 -8.15
N ASN A 256 -10.39 1.20 -8.41
CA ASN A 256 -10.70 2.26 -7.42
C ASN A 256 -9.44 2.89 -6.80
N LEU A 257 -8.46 3.18 -7.61
CA LEU A 257 -7.12 3.61 -7.21
C LEU A 257 -6.60 4.70 -8.16
N PHE A 258 -5.74 5.57 -7.69
CA PHE A 258 -4.88 6.38 -8.54
C PHE A 258 -3.41 6.25 -8.15
N MET A 259 -2.53 6.54 -9.09
CA MET A 259 -1.09 6.57 -8.84
C MET A 259 -0.53 7.95 -9.14
N GLN A 260 0.32 8.44 -8.25
CA GLN A 260 1.12 9.62 -8.49
C GLN A 260 2.58 9.25 -8.68
N PHE A 261 3.24 10.02 -9.53
CA PHE A 261 4.66 9.89 -9.78
C PHE A 261 5.32 11.26 -9.69
N ALA A 262 6.37 11.35 -8.89
CA ALA A 262 7.15 12.57 -8.72
C ALA A 262 8.64 12.26 -8.87
N ALA A 263 9.41 13.20 -9.37
CA ALA A 263 10.86 13.06 -9.41
C ALA A 263 11.45 12.92 -7.99
N ILE A 264 12.65 12.30 -7.91
CA ILE A 264 13.42 12.17 -6.67
C ILE A 264 13.80 13.55 -6.15
#